data_e968e6446ff7bc6a474c9f51c963ba41
#
_entry.id   e968e6446ff7bc6a474c9f51c963ba41
#
_cell.length_a   1.000
_cell.length_b   1.000
_cell.length_c   1.000
_cell.angle_alpha   90.00
_cell.angle_beta   90.00
_cell.angle_gamma   90.00
#
_symmetry.space_group_name_H-M   'P 1'
#
loop_
_entity.id
_entity.type
_entity.pdbx_description
1 polymer ?
#
loop_
_entity_poly.entity_id
_entity_poly.type
_entity_poly.pdbx_seq_one_letter_code
_entity_poly.pdbx_strand_id
1 'polypeptide(L)'
;MNQQEQKEFFYKIFDVSLPRLGPGDEASTKKALSILLSARSKSKDAPSSAKLRILDVGCGNGAQTIQLAKLTDSRILAVDNHQPFLDELQRRAEAEGVSEKIQVKLGDMHDLGLDDSSFDLIWSEGALYIMGFREGLTAIHSLLKPDGLLAVSEIVWLKPDPPAECRNYFSRECPFMTDTDANLKIIKSSGYKVIGYFTLPESAWLDSYYSPLEKRLQSLREKYADKKEELAVIESIQIEIDLYRKYSAYYGYVFFLMQRS
;
A
#
# COMPACT_ATOMS: atom_id res chain seq x y z
N MET A 1 -17.31 5.69 21.28
CA MET A 1 -16.37 6.70 20.67
C MET A 1 -17.06 7.43 19.53
N ASN A 2 -16.91 8.76 19.41
CA ASN A 2 -17.30 9.49 18.21
C ASN A 2 -16.27 9.26 17.06
N GLN A 3 -16.55 9.75 15.84
CA GLN A 3 -15.68 9.54 14.68
C GLN A 3 -14.24 10.04 14.87
N GLN A 4 -14.06 11.18 15.52
CA GLN A 4 -12.73 11.74 15.80
C GLN A 4 -11.95 10.88 16.80
N GLU A 5 -12.59 10.42 17.85
CA GLU A 5 -12.00 9.51 18.84
C GLU A 5 -11.64 8.15 18.23
N GLN A 6 -12.49 7.62 17.31
CA GLN A 6 -12.19 6.40 16.57
C GLN A 6 -10.95 6.56 15.68
N LYS A 7 -10.85 7.68 14.95
CA LYS A 7 -9.69 8.00 14.12
C LYS A 7 -8.41 8.15 14.95
N GLU A 8 -8.49 8.86 16.07
CA GLU A 8 -7.34 9.01 16.97
C GLU A 8 -6.92 7.67 17.58
N PHE A 9 -7.88 6.82 17.92
CA PHE A 9 -7.59 5.49 18.45
C PHE A 9 -7.01 4.55 17.38
N PHE A 10 -7.49 4.64 16.14
CA PHE A 10 -6.89 3.95 15.00
C PHE A 10 -5.39 4.26 14.88
N TYR A 11 -4.98 5.53 14.94
CA TYR A 11 -3.57 5.90 14.90
C TYR A 11 -2.77 5.50 16.15
N LYS A 12 -3.43 5.21 17.28
CA LYS A 12 -2.76 4.60 18.44
C LYS A 12 -2.50 3.10 18.22
N ILE A 13 -3.31 2.43 17.44
CA ILE A 13 -3.10 1.04 17.06
C ILE A 13 -2.06 0.95 15.94
N PHE A 14 -2.29 1.65 14.83
CA PHE A 14 -1.37 1.74 13.70
C PHE A 14 -0.35 2.86 13.95
N ASP A 15 0.53 2.60 14.90
CA ASP A 15 1.50 3.57 15.39
C ASP A 15 2.76 3.62 14.50
N VAL A 16 3.41 4.78 14.50
CA VAL A 16 4.64 5.04 13.74
C VAL A 16 5.76 4.03 14.01
N SER A 17 5.79 3.43 15.19
CA SER A 17 6.82 2.45 15.59
C SER A 17 6.67 1.08 14.92
N LEU A 18 5.51 0.78 14.32
CA LEU A 18 5.34 -0.45 13.56
C LEU A 18 6.29 -0.48 12.35
N PRO A 19 6.85 -1.63 12.00
CA PRO A 19 7.72 -1.75 10.81
C PRO A 19 7.02 -1.32 9.54
N ARG A 20 5.74 -1.70 9.39
CA ARG A 20 4.82 -1.35 8.28
C ARG A 20 3.42 -1.13 8.81
N LEU A 21 2.62 -0.44 8.03
CA LEU A 21 1.22 -0.13 8.36
C LEU A 21 0.21 -0.98 7.55
N GLY A 22 0.71 -1.92 6.77
CA GLY A 22 -0.05 -2.86 5.96
C GLY A 22 0.82 -4.01 5.46
N PRO A 23 0.22 -5.05 4.86
CA PRO A 23 0.94 -6.20 4.31
C PRO A 23 1.94 -5.79 3.22
N GLY A 24 3.14 -6.36 3.26
CA GLY A 24 4.21 -6.11 2.31
C GLY A 24 5.56 -6.50 2.89
N ASP A 25 6.57 -6.62 2.05
CA ASP A 25 7.95 -6.86 2.43
C ASP A 25 8.93 -6.28 1.42
N GLU A 26 10.20 -6.16 1.82
CA GLU A 26 11.26 -5.62 0.96
C GLU A 26 11.49 -6.46 -0.30
N ALA A 27 11.32 -7.78 -0.21
CA ALA A 27 11.52 -8.69 -1.33
C ALA A 27 10.45 -8.47 -2.40
N SER A 28 9.20 -8.27 -2.01
CA SER A 28 8.09 -7.98 -2.91
C SER A 28 8.22 -6.61 -3.57
N THR A 29 8.58 -5.56 -2.81
CA THR A 29 8.87 -4.22 -3.34
C THR A 29 10.02 -4.30 -4.37
N LYS A 30 11.12 -4.97 -4.05
CA LYS A 30 12.26 -5.18 -4.96
C LYS A 30 11.88 -5.96 -6.21
N LYS A 31 11.09 -7.03 -6.07
CA LYS A 31 10.60 -7.85 -7.19
C LYS A 31 9.73 -7.01 -8.12
N ALA A 32 8.77 -6.27 -7.59
CA ALA A 32 7.88 -5.41 -8.36
C ALA A 32 8.67 -4.35 -9.15
N LEU A 33 9.58 -3.64 -8.47
CA LEU A 33 10.45 -2.65 -9.10
C LEU A 33 11.32 -3.26 -10.22
N SER A 34 11.91 -4.43 -10.00
CA SER A 34 12.75 -5.11 -10.99
C SER A 34 11.97 -5.47 -12.25
N ILE A 35 10.72 -5.96 -12.12
CA ILE A 35 9.85 -6.26 -13.27
C ILE A 35 9.56 -4.99 -14.07
N LEU A 36 9.18 -3.90 -13.40
CA LEU A 36 8.87 -2.62 -14.06
C LEU A 36 10.08 -2.03 -14.78
N LEU A 37 11.24 -1.99 -14.12
CA LEU A 37 12.46 -1.46 -14.74
C LEU A 37 12.92 -2.32 -15.92
N SER A 38 12.76 -3.64 -15.85
CA SER A 38 13.05 -4.55 -16.96
C SER A 38 12.11 -4.32 -18.16
N ALA A 39 10.84 -4.01 -17.92
CA ALA A 39 9.90 -3.66 -18.97
C ALA A 39 10.27 -2.31 -19.62
N ARG A 40 10.62 -1.31 -18.81
CA ARG A 40 11.06 0.00 -19.28
C ARG A 40 12.31 -0.08 -20.16
N SER A 41 13.31 -0.86 -19.79
CA SER A 41 14.60 -0.97 -20.54
C SER A 41 14.43 -1.59 -21.93
N LYS A 42 13.31 -2.25 -22.19
CA LYS A 42 12.96 -2.80 -23.52
C LYS A 42 12.28 -1.77 -24.44
N SER A 43 11.86 -0.62 -23.91
CA SER A 43 11.32 0.48 -24.71
C SER A 43 12.47 1.23 -25.39
N LYS A 44 12.37 1.44 -26.71
CA LYS A 44 13.43 2.06 -27.54
C LYS A 44 13.77 3.52 -27.14
N ASP A 45 12.84 4.18 -26.45
CA ASP A 45 12.92 5.63 -26.16
C ASP A 45 13.26 5.94 -24.69
N ALA A 46 13.48 4.93 -23.84
CA ALA A 46 13.76 5.15 -22.43
C ALA A 46 15.27 5.32 -22.17
N PRO A 47 15.72 6.49 -21.67
CA PRO A 47 17.11 6.65 -21.27
C PRO A 47 17.41 5.69 -20.11
N SER A 48 18.38 4.80 -20.30
CA SER A 48 18.70 3.71 -19.37
C SER A 48 19.29 4.15 -18.03
N SER A 49 19.64 5.45 -17.87
CA SER A 49 20.29 6.02 -16.69
C SER A 49 19.56 7.23 -16.10
N ALA A 50 18.36 7.56 -16.56
CA ALA A 50 17.64 8.73 -16.06
C ALA A 50 17.12 8.47 -14.63
N LYS A 51 17.41 9.41 -13.74
CA LYS A 51 16.79 9.47 -12.41
C LYS A 51 15.27 9.54 -12.57
N LEU A 52 14.56 8.55 -12.04
CA LEU A 52 13.10 8.55 -12.08
C LEU A 52 12.55 9.62 -11.12
N ARG A 53 11.43 10.22 -11.49
CA ARG A 53 10.58 10.93 -10.57
C ARG A 53 9.46 9.99 -10.14
N ILE A 54 9.49 9.59 -8.87
CA ILE A 54 8.55 8.62 -8.29
C ILE A 54 7.56 9.35 -7.41
N LEU A 55 6.28 8.97 -7.46
CA LEU A 55 5.26 9.36 -6.50
C LEU A 55 4.87 8.11 -5.71
N ASP A 56 4.95 8.17 -4.38
CA ASP A 56 4.43 7.12 -3.48
C ASP A 56 3.16 7.65 -2.79
N VAL A 57 2.00 7.10 -3.16
CA VAL A 57 0.68 7.52 -2.69
C VAL A 57 0.22 6.63 -1.55
N GLY A 58 -0.05 7.23 -0.38
CA GLY A 58 -0.33 6.50 0.85
C GLY A 58 0.94 5.85 1.39
N CYS A 59 2.01 6.63 1.49
CA CYS A 59 3.33 6.13 1.85
C CYS A 59 3.44 5.62 3.30
N GLY A 60 2.49 5.97 4.16
CA GLY A 60 2.52 5.62 5.58
C GLY A 60 3.82 6.07 6.24
N ASN A 61 4.38 5.24 7.10
CA ASN A 61 5.66 5.48 7.78
C ASN A 61 6.90 5.16 6.90
N GLY A 62 6.69 4.98 5.58
CA GLY A 62 7.74 4.98 4.58
C GLY A 62 8.47 3.67 4.34
N ALA A 63 7.93 2.54 4.77
CA ALA A 63 8.62 1.25 4.62
C ALA A 63 9.02 0.95 3.16
N GLN A 64 8.08 1.05 2.20
CA GLN A 64 8.37 0.89 0.78
C GLN A 64 9.12 2.08 0.19
N THR A 65 8.84 3.31 0.62
CA THR A 65 9.52 4.55 0.14
C THR A 65 11.03 4.46 0.32
N ILE A 66 11.46 4.05 1.51
CA ILE A 66 12.88 3.88 1.85
C ILE A 66 13.53 2.79 0.98
N GLN A 67 12.83 1.67 0.75
CA GLN A 67 13.33 0.63 -0.15
C GLN A 67 13.49 1.13 -1.59
N LEU A 68 12.52 1.86 -2.11
CA LEU A 68 12.61 2.48 -3.43
C LEU A 68 13.81 3.44 -3.52
N ALA A 69 14.05 4.25 -2.48
CA ALA A 69 15.17 5.17 -2.42
C ALA A 69 16.54 4.46 -2.36
N LYS A 70 16.62 3.31 -1.66
CA LYS A 70 17.83 2.47 -1.61
C LYS A 70 18.11 1.78 -2.94
N LEU A 71 17.06 1.31 -3.61
CA LEU A 71 17.16 0.51 -4.84
C LEU A 71 17.35 1.36 -6.10
N THR A 72 17.13 2.68 -6.03
CA THR A 72 17.19 3.57 -7.18
C THR A 72 17.95 4.87 -6.86
N ASP A 73 18.43 5.54 -7.89
CA ASP A 73 18.91 6.94 -7.79
C ASP A 73 17.80 7.94 -8.17
N SER A 74 16.59 7.69 -7.73
CA SER A 74 15.37 8.43 -8.08
C SER A 74 15.07 9.52 -7.07
N ARG A 75 14.26 10.50 -7.47
CA ARG A 75 13.61 11.45 -6.55
C ARG A 75 12.19 10.96 -6.26
N ILE A 76 11.86 10.84 -4.99
CA ILE A 76 10.57 10.31 -4.54
C ILE A 76 9.80 11.42 -3.84
N LEU A 77 8.57 11.69 -4.29
CA LEU A 77 7.58 12.44 -3.55
C LEU A 77 6.68 11.43 -2.83
N ALA A 78 6.73 11.41 -1.51
CA ALA A 78 5.94 10.52 -0.67
C ALA A 78 4.77 11.31 -0.05
N VAL A 79 3.54 10.84 -0.27
CA VAL A 79 2.32 11.53 0.16
C VAL A 79 1.54 10.65 1.12
N ASP A 80 1.13 11.23 2.25
CA ASP A 80 0.22 10.62 3.22
C ASP A 80 -0.64 11.72 3.87
N ASN A 81 -1.79 11.37 4.43
CA ASN A 81 -2.67 12.31 5.11
C ASN A 81 -2.45 12.40 6.63
N HIS A 82 -1.44 11.71 7.16
CA HIS A 82 -1.12 11.68 8.58
C HIS A 82 0.31 12.17 8.85
N GLN A 83 0.43 13.42 9.34
CA GLN A 83 1.73 14.05 9.57
C GLN A 83 2.72 13.21 10.38
N PRO A 84 2.32 12.53 11.49
CA PRO A 84 3.25 11.70 12.25
C PRO A 84 3.89 10.56 11.45
N PHE A 85 3.21 10.02 10.43
CA PHE A 85 3.81 9.02 9.54
C PHE A 85 4.90 9.63 8.65
N LEU A 86 4.66 10.84 8.15
CA LEU A 86 5.63 11.58 7.34
C LEU A 86 6.87 11.98 8.15
N ASP A 87 6.68 12.40 9.40
CA ASP A 87 7.78 12.73 10.32
C ASP A 87 8.64 11.48 10.59
N GLU A 88 8.00 10.33 10.80
CA GLU A 88 8.71 9.05 10.98
C GLU A 88 9.41 8.60 9.71
N LEU A 89 8.79 8.76 8.54
CA LEU A 89 9.45 8.50 7.26
C LEU A 89 10.73 9.33 7.12
N GLN A 90 10.69 10.63 7.41
CA GLN A 90 11.87 11.51 7.36
C GLN A 90 12.96 11.02 8.31
N ARG A 91 12.59 10.73 9.58
CA ARG A 91 13.52 10.20 10.58
C ARG A 91 14.20 8.89 10.13
N ARG A 92 13.40 7.97 9.55
CA ARG A 92 13.94 6.69 9.01
C ARG A 92 14.83 6.93 7.79
N ALA A 93 14.44 7.84 6.90
CA ALA A 93 15.20 8.18 5.71
C ALA A 93 16.58 8.79 6.05
N GLU A 94 16.66 9.62 7.11
CA GLU A 94 17.92 10.13 7.65
C GLU A 94 18.79 9.00 8.20
N ALA A 95 18.22 8.13 9.05
CA ALA A 95 18.93 6.99 9.63
C ALA A 95 19.49 6.02 8.57
N GLU A 96 18.81 5.90 7.44
CA GLU A 96 19.19 5.04 6.31
C GLU A 96 20.02 5.75 5.23
N GLY A 97 20.33 7.05 5.42
CA GLY A 97 21.16 7.84 4.49
C GLY A 97 20.53 8.09 3.12
N VAL A 98 19.20 8.14 3.05
CA VAL A 98 18.46 8.33 1.79
C VAL A 98 17.54 9.58 1.77
N SER A 99 17.62 10.42 2.82
CA SER A 99 16.76 11.60 2.99
C SER A 99 16.81 12.56 1.79
N GLU A 100 17.98 12.76 1.19
CA GLU A 100 18.18 13.62 0.02
C GLU A 100 17.38 13.19 -1.22
N LYS A 101 16.91 11.94 -1.26
CA LYS A 101 16.12 11.38 -2.36
C LYS A 101 14.62 11.51 -2.13
N ILE A 102 14.18 11.79 -0.90
CA ILE A 102 12.78 11.71 -0.47
C ILE A 102 12.29 13.10 -0.07
N GLN A 103 11.22 13.53 -0.71
CA GLN A 103 10.42 14.69 -0.29
C GLN A 103 9.09 14.16 0.24
N VAL A 104 8.66 14.62 1.42
CA VAL A 104 7.34 14.29 1.98
C VAL A 104 6.35 15.41 1.70
N LYS A 105 5.08 15.05 1.53
CA LYS A 105 3.96 15.98 1.36
C LYS A 105 2.77 15.48 2.16
N LEU A 106 2.28 16.30 3.09
CA LEU A 106 0.97 16.09 3.70
C LEU A 106 -0.11 16.39 2.65
N GLY A 107 -0.98 15.40 2.36
CA GLY A 107 -2.00 15.56 1.34
C GLY A 107 -3.02 14.44 1.34
N ASP A 108 -4.20 14.73 0.78
CA ASP A 108 -5.24 13.75 0.54
C ASP A 108 -5.05 13.12 -0.85
N MET A 109 -5.11 11.78 -0.94
CA MET A 109 -5.01 11.09 -2.22
C MET A 109 -6.18 11.39 -3.17
N HIS A 110 -7.31 11.89 -2.65
CA HIS A 110 -8.45 12.32 -3.46
C HIS A 110 -8.20 13.66 -4.17
N ASP A 111 -7.27 14.48 -3.65
CA ASP A 111 -6.86 15.76 -4.23
C ASP A 111 -5.38 16.02 -3.96
N LEU A 112 -4.53 15.46 -4.79
CA LEU A 112 -3.08 15.56 -4.64
C LEU A 112 -2.55 16.95 -5.02
N GLY A 113 -3.26 17.71 -5.84
CA GLY A 113 -2.82 19.03 -6.31
C GLY A 113 -1.46 18.97 -7.00
N LEU A 114 -1.24 17.98 -7.87
CA LEU A 114 0.00 17.74 -8.60
C LEU A 114 -0.22 17.92 -10.10
N ASP A 115 0.83 18.35 -10.80
CA ASP A 115 0.79 18.57 -12.24
C ASP A 115 0.68 17.25 -13.02
N ASP A 116 -0.08 17.25 -14.10
CA ASP A 116 -0.18 16.15 -15.04
C ASP A 116 1.17 15.79 -15.66
N SER A 117 1.33 14.53 -16.03
CA SER A 117 2.51 14.01 -16.72
C SER A 117 3.84 14.32 -16.00
N SER A 118 3.82 14.31 -14.66
CA SER A 118 4.95 14.67 -13.81
C SER A 118 5.80 13.50 -13.35
N PHE A 119 5.24 12.28 -13.32
CA PHE A 119 5.92 11.13 -12.72
C PHE A 119 6.25 10.06 -13.75
N ASP A 120 7.44 9.47 -13.60
CA ASP A 120 7.89 8.32 -14.40
C ASP A 120 7.35 7.01 -13.82
N LEU A 121 7.14 6.98 -12.50
CA LEU A 121 6.63 5.84 -11.75
C LEU A 121 5.72 6.34 -10.63
N ILE A 122 4.53 5.75 -10.49
CA ILE A 122 3.69 5.89 -9.31
C ILE A 122 3.67 4.55 -8.56
N TRP A 123 3.70 4.64 -7.24
CA TRP A 123 3.71 3.51 -6.32
C TRP A 123 2.61 3.66 -5.29
N SER A 124 1.91 2.57 -4.96
CA SER A 124 0.92 2.55 -3.88
C SER A 124 0.78 1.14 -3.32
N GLU A 125 1.26 0.90 -2.11
CA GLU A 125 1.13 -0.40 -1.44
C GLU A 125 -0.01 -0.36 -0.42
N GLY A 126 -1.10 -1.11 -0.67
CA GLY A 126 -2.19 -1.27 0.27
C GLY A 126 -2.91 0.02 0.64
N ALA A 127 -2.99 0.99 -0.25
CA ALA A 127 -3.60 2.29 0.04
C ALA A 127 -4.66 2.73 -0.98
N LEU A 128 -4.52 2.35 -2.24
CA LEU A 128 -5.38 2.87 -3.31
C LEU A 128 -6.85 2.47 -3.15
N TYR A 129 -7.13 1.35 -2.48
CA TYR A 129 -8.49 0.87 -2.18
C TYR A 129 -9.34 1.90 -1.42
N ILE A 130 -8.71 2.83 -0.68
CA ILE A 130 -9.40 3.91 0.06
C ILE A 130 -10.23 4.78 -0.89
N MET A 131 -9.75 4.98 -2.12
CA MET A 131 -10.47 5.67 -3.19
C MET A 131 -11.43 4.76 -3.96
N GLY A 132 -11.32 3.43 -3.79
CA GLY A 132 -11.81 2.44 -4.73
C GLY A 132 -10.78 2.18 -5.83
N PHE A 133 -10.56 0.89 -6.16
CA PHE A 133 -9.48 0.51 -7.07
C PHE A 133 -9.57 1.17 -8.46
N ARG A 134 -10.76 1.19 -9.06
CA ARG A 134 -11.02 1.84 -10.37
C ARG A 134 -10.84 3.35 -10.29
N GLU A 135 -11.46 3.96 -9.31
CA GLU A 135 -11.45 5.40 -9.07
C GLU A 135 -10.03 5.88 -8.80
N GLY A 136 -9.29 5.16 -7.97
CA GLY A 136 -7.88 5.43 -7.69
C GLY A 136 -7.00 5.35 -8.93
N LEU A 137 -7.13 4.28 -9.74
CA LEU A 137 -6.40 4.15 -11.01
C LEU A 137 -6.71 5.32 -11.95
N THR A 138 -7.97 5.74 -12.02
CA THR A 138 -8.40 6.87 -12.89
C THR A 138 -7.82 8.20 -12.40
N ALA A 139 -7.85 8.44 -11.09
CA ALA A 139 -7.39 9.70 -10.49
C ALA A 139 -5.88 9.93 -10.69
N ILE A 140 -5.07 8.87 -10.59
CA ILE A 140 -3.62 8.99 -10.72
C ILE A 140 -3.11 8.85 -12.16
N HIS A 141 -4.00 8.49 -13.11
CA HIS A 141 -3.61 8.25 -14.50
C HIS A 141 -2.97 9.47 -15.16
N SER A 142 -3.57 10.66 -14.98
CA SER A 142 -3.05 11.88 -15.61
C SER A 142 -1.68 12.29 -15.08
N LEU A 143 -1.35 11.94 -13.83
CA LEU A 143 -0.08 12.28 -13.17
C LEU A 143 1.12 11.54 -13.77
N LEU A 144 0.89 10.36 -14.35
CA LEU A 144 1.94 9.62 -15.06
C LEU A 144 2.30 10.30 -16.38
N LYS A 145 3.57 10.33 -16.69
CA LYS A 145 4.05 10.66 -18.06
C LYS A 145 3.50 9.64 -19.06
N PRO A 146 3.47 9.96 -20.38
CA PRO A 146 3.31 8.95 -21.42
C PRO A 146 4.25 7.78 -21.17
N ASP A 147 3.79 6.55 -21.31
CA ASP A 147 4.55 5.32 -20.99
C ASP A 147 5.01 5.20 -19.53
N GLY A 148 4.56 6.05 -18.63
CA GLY A 148 4.85 5.99 -17.20
C GLY A 148 4.37 4.69 -16.57
N LEU A 149 5.02 4.27 -15.50
CA LEU A 149 4.81 2.99 -14.84
C LEU A 149 3.99 3.15 -13.56
N LEU A 150 3.23 2.13 -13.21
CA LEU A 150 2.44 2.09 -11.98
C LEU A 150 2.58 0.73 -11.30
N ALA A 151 2.82 0.76 -10.00
CA ALA A 151 2.79 -0.41 -9.12
C ALA A 151 1.75 -0.20 -8.02
N VAL A 152 0.80 -1.12 -7.91
CA VAL A 152 -0.25 -1.09 -6.87
C VAL A 152 -0.38 -2.47 -6.24
N SER A 153 -0.41 -2.56 -4.93
CA SER A 153 -0.86 -3.77 -4.25
C SER A 153 -2.28 -3.61 -3.75
N GLU A 154 -3.13 -4.59 -4.05
CA GLU A 154 -4.57 -4.56 -3.77
C GLU A 154 -5.04 -5.90 -3.21
N ILE A 155 -6.01 -5.85 -2.28
CA ILE A 155 -6.62 -7.04 -1.71
C ILE A 155 -7.56 -7.69 -2.73
N VAL A 156 -7.47 -9.02 -2.87
CA VAL A 156 -8.28 -9.77 -3.83
C VAL A 156 -8.67 -11.14 -3.29
N TRP A 157 -9.74 -11.70 -3.86
CA TRP A 157 -10.00 -13.12 -3.76
C TRP A 157 -9.00 -13.91 -4.61
N LEU A 158 -8.27 -14.83 -3.99
CA LEU A 158 -7.30 -15.72 -4.65
C LEU A 158 -7.95 -17.01 -5.15
N LYS A 159 -9.11 -17.37 -4.56
CA LYS A 159 -9.89 -18.54 -4.94
C LYS A 159 -11.38 -18.19 -5.02
N PRO A 160 -12.13 -18.85 -5.91
CA PRO A 160 -13.58 -18.77 -5.91
C PRO A 160 -14.14 -19.41 -4.61
N ASP A 161 -15.36 -19.04 -4.26
CA ASP A 161 -16.13 -19.62 -3.16
C ASP A 161 -15.41 -19.62 -1.81
N PRO A 162 -15.00 -18.45 -1.28
CA PRO A 162 -14.43 -18.38 0.06
C PRO A 162 -15.45 -18.82 1.10
N PRO A 163 -15.00 -19.42 2.23
CA PRO A 163 -15.88 -19.80 3.34
C PRO A 163 -16.79 -18.65 3.79
N ALA A 164 -18.01 -18.99 4.22
CA ALA A 164 -19.03 -17.99 4.57
C ALA A 164 -18.55 -16.97 5.61
N GLU A 165 -17.79 -17.41 6.61
CA GLU A 165 -17.20 -16.54 7.64
C GLU A 165 -16.30 -15.47 7.00
N CYS A 166 -15.40 -15.87 6.12
CA CYS A 166 -14.49 -14.99 5.40
C CYS A 166 -15.25 -14.04 4.46
N ARG A 167 -16.20 -14.57 3.69
CA ARG A 167 -17.03 -13.77 2.79
C ARG A 167 -17.83 -12.71 3.55
N ASN A 168 -18.47 -13.10 4.67
CA ASN A 168 -19.29 -12.20 5.48
C ASN A 168 -18.45 -11.08 6.14
N TYR A 169 -17.20 -11.35 6.50
CA TYR A 169 -16.29 -10.35 7.00
C TYR A 169 -16.00 -9.32 5.90
N PHE A 170 -15.47 -9.74 4.75
CA PHE A 170 -15.06 -8.80 3.68
C PHE A 170 -16.24 -8.12 2.98
N SER A 171 -17.45 -8.68 3.01
CA SER A 171 -18.64 -7.97 2.52
C SER A 171 -18.97 -6.70 3.31
N ARG A 172 -18.45 -6.57 4.53
CA ARG A 172 -18.61 -5.38 5.39
C ARG A 172 -17.40 -4.47 5.34
N GLU A 173 -16.20 -5.07 5.48
CA GLU A 173 -14.95 -4.30 5.59
C GLU A 173 -14.40 -3.85 4.23
N CYS A 174 -14.62 -4.64 3.18
CA CYS A 174 -14.13 -4.35 1.83
C CYS A 174 -15.15 -4.78 0.76
N PRO A 175 -16.33 -4.14 0.68
CA PRO A 175 -17.45 -4.58 -0.16
C PRO A 175 -17.13 -4.58 -1.66
N PHE A 176 -16.09 -3.86 -2.09
CA PHE A 176 -15.65 -3.77 -3.49
C PHE A 176 -14.53 -4.76 -3.83
N MET A 177 -14.12 -5.59 -2.88
CA MET A 177 -13.11 -6.61 -3.10
C MET A 177 -13.54 -7.59 -4.19
N THR A 178 -12.67 -7.80 -5.17
CA THR A 178 -12.91 -8.68 -6.31
C THR A 178 -11.73 -9.63 -6.54
N ASP A 179 -11.78 -10.45 -7.59
CA ASP A 179 -10.70 -11.36 -7.93
C ASP A 179 -9.64 -10.69 -8.84
N THR A 180 -8.53 -11.40 -9.04
CA THR A 180 -7.41 -10.94 -9.88
C THR A 180 -7.85 -10.65 -11.31
N ASP A 181 -8.69 -11.49 -11.92
CA ASP A 181 -9.11 -11.34 -13.31
C ASP A 181 -10.02 -10.13 -13.51
N ALA A 182 -10.90 -9.86 -12.55
CA ALA A 182 -11.72 -8.66 -12.57
C ALA A 182 -10.86 -7.39 -12.41
N ASN A 183 -9.87 -7.39 -11.52
CA ASN A 183 -8.93 -6.26 -11.39
C ASN A 183 -8.09 -6.07 -12.65
N LEU A 184 -7.65 -7.12 -13.34
CA LEU A 184 -6.97 -7.02 -14.63
C LEU A 184 -7.86 -6.37 -15.72
N LYS A 185 -9.17 -6.63 -15.70
CA LYS A 185 -10.13 -5.94 -16.61
C LYS A 185 -10.29 -4.47 -16.24
N ILE A 186 -10.36 -4.16 -14.93
CA ILE A 186 -10.41 -2.77 -14.44
C ILE A 186 -9.16 -2.01 -14.91
N ILE A 187 -7.97 -2.56 -14.70
CA ILE A 187 -6.70 -1.96 -15.12
C ILE A 187 -6.72 -1.60 -16.61
N LYS A 188 -7.10 -2.56 -17.46
CA LYS A 188 -7.18 -2.33 -18.91
C LYS A 188 -8.19 -1.25 -19.28
N SER A 189 -9.37 -1.26 -18.65
CA SER A 189 -10.42 -0.25 -18.91
C SER A 189 -10.10 1.13 -18.35
N SER A 190 -9.13 1.24 -17.43
CA SER A 190 -8.64 2.51 -16.86
C SER A 190 -7.45 3.09 -17.63
N GLY A 191 -7.14 2.59 -18.83
CA GLY A 191 -6.08 3.16 -19.69
C GLY A 191 -4.68 2.64 -19.38
N TYR A 192 -4.55 1.43 -18.83
CA TYR A 192 -3.26 0.84 -18.53
C TYR A 192 -3.04 -0.49 -19.26
N LYS A 193 -1.81 -0.72 -19.64
CA LYS A 193 -1.31 -2.02 -20.12
C LYS A 193 -0.69 -2.79 -18.95
N VAL A 194 -1.14 -4.01 -18.71
CA VAL A 194 -0.57 -4.90 -17.70
C VAL A 194 0.81 -5.36 -18.12
N ILE A 195 1.82 -5.16 -17.27
CA ILE A 195 3.18 -5.69 -17.42
C ILE A 195 3.30 -7.05 -16.73
N GLY A 196 2.73 -7.18 -15.54
CA GLY A 196 2.75 -8.41 -14.77
C GLY A 196 1.99 -8.24 -13.45
N TYR A 197 1.85 -9.33 -12.74
CA TYR A 197 1.28 -9.33 -11.39
C TYR A 197 1.80 -10.54 -10.62
N PHE A 198 1.74 -10.49 -9.30
CA PHE A 198 2.05 -11.62 -8.42
C PHE A 198 1.39 -11.44 -7.05
N THR A 199 1.06 -12.55 -6.42
CA THR A 199 0.54 -12.56 -5.04
C THR A 199 1.68 -12.34 -4.05
N LEU A 200 1.45 -11.50 -3.03
CA LEU A 200 2.38 -11.36 -1.90
C LEU A 200 2.48 -12.69 -1.13
N PRO A 201 3.67 -13.06 -0.66
CA PRO A 201 3.83 -14.25 0.18
C PRO A 201 3.14 -14.07 1.53
N GLU A 202 2.79 -15.17 2.16
CA GLU A 202 2.17 -15.19 3.49
C GLU A 202 3.05 -14.49 4.56
N SER A 203 4.38 -14.60 4.43
CA SER A 203 5.33 -13.92 5.30
C SER A 203 5.20 -12.39 5.27
N ALA A 204 4.80 -11.80 4.13
CA ALA A 204 4.55 -10.37 4.02
C ALA A 204 3.37 -9.89 4.89
N TRP A 205 2.45 -10.80 5.22
CA TRP A 205 1.33 -10.56 6.12
C TRP A 205 1.72 -10.87 7.57
N LEU A 206 2.23 -12.08 7.81
CA LEU A 206 2.45 -12.58 9.16
C LEU A 206 3.68 -11.94 9.81
N ASP A 207 4.84 -11.96 9.15
CA ASP A 207 6.10 -11.55 9.77
C ASP A 207 6.28 -10.04 9.79
N SER A 208 5.96 -9.39 8.64
CA SER A 208 6.22 -7.97 8.46
C SER A 208 5.12 -7.06 9.01
N TYR A 209 3.91 -7.56 9.17
CA TYR A 209 2.75 -6.76 9.56
C TYR A 209 1.99 -7.30 10.76
N TYR A 210 1.38 -8.48 10.69
CA TYR A 210 0.49 -8.96 11.75
C TYR A 210 1.23 -9.30 13.06
N SER A 211 2.39 -9.94 13.03
CA SER A 211 3.11 -10.27 14.26
C SER A 211 3.55 -9.05 15.07
N PRO A 212 4.10 -7.98 14.46
CA PRO A 212 4.33 -6.73 15.17
C PRO A 212 3.05 -6.07 15.69
N LEU A 213 1.99 -6.05 14.87
CA LEU A 213 0.70 -5.48 15.24
C LEU A 213 0.07 -6.22 16.42
N GLU A 214 0.06 -7.54 16.41
CA GLU A 214 -0.50 -8.36 17.48
C GLU A 214 0.20 -8.14 18.84
N LYS A 215 1.55 -8.03 18.84
CA LYS A 215 2.29 -7.63 20.03
C LYS A 215 1.83 -6.28 20.58
N ARG A 216 1.55 -5.34 19.68
CA ARG A 216 1.02 -4.03 20.07
C ARG A 216 -0.40 -4.13 20.60
N LEU A 217 -1.29 -4.91 19.96
CA LEU A 217 -2.65 -5.14 20.46
C LEU A 217 -2.64 -5.71 21.88
N GLN A 218 -1.73 -6.62 22.19
CA GLN A 218 -1.58 -7.16 23.55
C GLN A 218 -1.31 -6.05 24.58
N SER A 219 -0.35 -5.16 24.31
CA SER A 219 -0.04 -4.03 25.20
C SER A 219 -1.20 -3.04 25.32
N LEU A 220 -1.95 -2.85 24.23
CA LEU A 220 -3.14 -1.98 24.24
C LEU A 220 -4.30 -2.60 25.01
N ARG A 221 -4.51 -3.92 24.97
CA ARG A 221 -5.51 -4.60 25.82
C ARG A 221 -5.28 -4.35 27.30
N GLU A 222 -4.03 -4.47 27.76
CA GLU A 222 -3.68 -4.19 29.14
C GLU A 222 -3.95 -2.72 29.50
N LYS A 223 -3.53 -1.79 28.65
CA LYS A 223 -3.68 -0.35 28.84
C LYS A 223 -5.15 0.12 28.87
N TYR A 224 -6.01 -0.52 28.09
CA TYR A 224 -7.42 -0.13 27.91
C TYR A 224 -8.38 -1.13 28.52
N ALA A 225 -7.95 -1.95 29.51
CA ALA A 225 -8.73 -3.03 30.11
C ALA A 225 -10.12 -2.62 30.59
N ASP A 226 -10.27 -1.39 31.10
CA ASP A 226 -11.54 -0.85 31.60
C ASP A 226 -12.35 -0.07 30.55
N LYS A 227 -11.90 -0.02 29.29
CA LYS A 227 -12.48 0.79 28.22
C LYS A 227 -13.11 -0.09 27.14
N LYS A 228 -14.41 -0.34 27.24
CA LYS A 228 -15.15 -1.27 26.40
C LYS A 228 -15.11 -0.95 24.91
N GLU A 229 -15.17 0.33 24.53
CA GLU A 229 -15.20 0.75 23.14
C GLU A 229 -13.83 0.55 22.47
N GLU A 230 -12.76 0.93 23.16
CA GLU A 230 -11.38 0.71 22.69
C GLU A 230 -11.05 -0.78 22.58
N LEU A 231 -11.48 -1.59 23.58
CA LEU A 231 -11.32 -3.04 23.50
C LEU A 231 -12.05 -3.65 22.30
N ALA A 232 -13.25 -3.18 21.99
CA ALA A 232 -13.99 -3.66 20.83
C ALA A 232 -13.24 -3.40 19.50
N VAL A 233 -12.58 -2.25 19.36
CA VAL A 233 -11.73 -1.96 18.19
C VAL A 233 -10.49 -2.86 18.16
N ILE A 234 -9.83 -3.06 19.29
CA ILE A 234 -8.69 -3.97 19.40
C ILE A 234 -9.09 -5.39 18.98
N GLU A 235 -10.23 -5.87 19.46
CA GLU A 235 -10.74 -7.22 19.13
C GLU A 235 -11.13 -7.34 17.64
N SER A 236 -11.67 -6.29 17.02
CA SER A 236 -11.99 -6.32 15.59
C SER A 236 -10.74 -6.53 14.72
N ILE A 237 -9.61 -5.93 15.11
CA ILE A 237 -8.33 -6.13 14.41
C ILE A 237 -7.76 -7.53 14.68
N GLN A 238 -7.92 -8.05 15.90
CA GLN A 238 -7.53 -9.44 16.19
C GLN A 238 -8.33 -10.43 15.33
N ILE A 239 -9.64 -10.19 15.16
CA ILE A 239 -10.47 -11.01 14.28
C ILE A 239 -9.94 -11.03 12.85
N GLU A 240 -9.48 -9.90 12.33
CA GLU A 240 -8.84 -9.83 11.00
C GLU A 240 -7.58 -10.70 10.93
N ILE A 241 -6.71 -10.60 11.93
CA ILE A 241 -5.47 -11.39 12.01
C ILE A 241 -5.79 -12.89 12.03
N ASP A 242 -6.75 -13.31 12.88
CA ASP A 242 -7.15 -14.70 13.01
C ASP A 242 -7.82 -15.22 11.74
N LEU A 243 -8.61 -14.37 11.08
CA LEU A 243 -9.23 -14.67 9.79
C LEU A 243 -8.18 -14.92 8.71
N TYR A 244 -7.12 -14.11 8.64
CA TYR A 244 -6.03 -14.32 7.70
C TYR A 244 -5.31 -15.65 7.97
N ARG A 245 -4.96 -15.95 9.22
CA ARG A 245 -4.34 -17.24 9.58
C ARG A 245 -5.17 -18.44 9.15
N LYS A 246 -6.49 -18.31 9.23
CA LYS A 246 -7.43 -19.38 8.89
C LYS A 246 -7.69 -19.48 7.39
N TYR A 247 -7.66 -18.36 6.67
CA TYR A 247 -8.15 -18.26 5.31
C TYR A 247 -7.17 -17.61 4.31
N SER A 248 -5.88 -17.53 4.62
CA SER A 248 -4.83 -16.96 3.74
C SER A 248 -4.81 -17.58 2.33
N ALA A 249 -5.29 -18.83 2.19
CA ALA A 249 -5.41 -19.47 0.88
C ALA A 249 -6.53 -18.91 -0.02
N TYR A 250 -7.47 -18.14 0.52
CA TYR A 250 -8.64 -17.62 -0.20
C TYR A 250 -8.54 -16.15 -0.57
N TYR A 251 -7.75 -15.36 0.15
CA TYR A 251 -7.55 -13.96 -0.15
C TYR A 251 -6.13 -13.51 0.19
N GLY A 252 -5.72 -12.41 -0.37
CA GLY A 252 -4.42 -11.82 -0.11
C GLY A 252 -4.19 -10.60 -1.00
N TYR A 253 -3.02 -9.99 -0.87
CA TYR A 253 -2.63 -8.90 -1.75
C TYR A 253 -1.98 -9.42 -3.02
N VAL A 254 -2.39 -8.84 -4.14
CA VAL A 254 -1.72 -9.00 -5.43
C VAL A 254 -1.08 -7.68 -5.81
N PHE A 255 0.20 -7.73 -6.15
CA PHE A 255 0.90 -6.62 -6.76
C PHE A 255 0.57 -6.59 -8.25
N PHE A 256 -0.05 -5.52 -8.72
CA PHE A 256 -0.33 -5.23 -10.12
C PHE A 256 0.70 -4.25 -10.66
N LEU A 257 1.35 -4.60 -11.75
CA LEU A 257 2.41 -3.84 -12.39
C LEU A 257 1.95 -3.48 -13.80
N MET A 258 1.93 -2.19 -14.10
CA MET A 258 1.30 -1.71 -15.33
C MET A 258 1.99 -0.48 -15.88
N GLN A 259 1.65 -0.14 -17.11
CA GLN A 259 2.14 1.01 -17.84
C GLN A 259 0.95 1.83 -18.34
N ARG A 260 1.03 3.15 -18.26
CA ARG A 260 0.09 4.06 -18.90
C ARG A 260 0.09 3.82 -20.41
N SER A 261 -1.12 3.62 -21.02
CA SER A 261 -1.31 3.40 -22.46
C SER A 261 -1.33 4.71 -23.23
#